data_9b1e118c2a05072eec04ca63dc73e4cd
#
_entry.id   9b1e118c2a05072eec04ca63dc73e4cd
#
_cell.length_a   1.000
_cell.length_b   1.000
_cell.length_c   1.000
_cell.angle_alpha   90.00
_cell.angle_beta   90.00
_cell.angle_gamma   90.00
#
_symmetry.space_group_name_H-M   'P 1'
#
loop_
_entity.id
_entity.type
_entity.pdbx_description
1 polymer ?
#
loop_
_entity_poly.entity_id
_entity_poly.type
_entity_poly.pdbx_seq_one_letter_code
_entity_poly.pdbx_strand_id
1 'polypeptide(L)'
;LLQDADSGGVVFVYRHAGRMIGWNLCYEHGGKLIDKYVGFAYPQAREHNLYFVSWMHNLDYARQRGLTHYVAGWTDPEVKSFLGARMTFTRHAVYARNPLLRMLLRRLGGHFESDRQWQATTEATDE
;
A
#
# COMPACT_ATOMS: atom_id res chain seq x y z
N LEU A 1 -4.98 18.93 0.96
CA LEU A 1 -5.52 17.58 1.27
C LEU A 1 -5.39 17.22 2.74
N LEU A 2 -4.24 17.43 3.39
CA LEU A 2 -4.05 17.14 4.83
C LEU A 2 -4.58 18.24 5.77
N GLN A 3 -4.90 19.41 5.25
CA GLN A 3 -5.50 20.53 6.00
C GLN A 3 -7.04 20.51 5.99
N ASP A 4 -7.62 19.62 5.23
CA ASP A 4 -9.06 19.44 5.15
C ASP A 4 -9.47 18.36 6.16
N ALA A 5 -10.16 18.77 7.22
CA ALA A 5 -10.62 17.88 8.29
C ALA A 5 -11.56 16.76 7.77
N ASP A 6 -12.21 17.00 6.64
CA ASP A 6 -13.14 16.06 6.00
C ASP A 6 -12.45 15.09 5.04
N SER A 7 -11.11 15.19 4.88
CA SER A 7 -10.36 14.33 3.95
C SER A 7 -10.27 12.86 4.40
N GLY A 8 -10.57 12.56 5.67
CA GLY A 8 -10.37 11.24 6.27
C GLY A 8 -8.90 10.84 6.39
N GLY A 9 -7.98 11.79 6.21
CA GLY A 9 -6.53 11.54 6.29
C GLY A 9 -6.06 11.36 7.73
N VAL A 10 -5.30 10.27 7.98
CA VAL A 10 -4.70 9.93 9.26
C VAL A 10 -3.20 9.75 9.08
N VAL A 11 -2.41 10.43 9.91
CA VAL A 11 -0.94 10.31 9.89
C VAL A 11 -0.47 9.67 11.18
N PHE A 12 0.18 8.53 11.08
CA PHE A 12 0.89 7.90 12.18
C PHE A 12 2.35 8.32 12.16
N VAL A 13 2.88 8.69 13.31
CA VAL A 13 4.29 9.10 13.44
C VAL A 13 4.98 8.18 14.43
N TYR A 14 6.03 7.52 13.97
CA TYR A 14 6.83 6.59 14.78
C TYR A 14 8.06 7.31 15.31
N ARG A 15 8.28 7.21 16.64
CA ARG A 15 9.40 7.87 17.31
C ARG A 15 10.19 6.87 18.14
N HIS A 16 11.51 7.03 18.13
CA HIS A 16 12.44 6.32 19.02
C HIS A 16 13.39 7.35 19.66
N ALA A 17 13.54 7.29 20.98
CA ALA A 17 14.35 8.24 21.75
C ALA A 17 14.07 9.72 21.38
N GLY A 18 12.79 10.08 21.23
CA GLY A 18 12.35 11.44 20.88
C GLY A 18 12.50 11.83 19.40
N ARG A 19 13.20 11.04 18.59
CA ARG A 19 13.42 11.32 17.15
C ARG A 19 12.38 10.57 16.29
N MET A 20 11.89 11.23 15.26
CA MET A 20 11.03 10.59 14.28
C MET A 20 11.85 9.60 13.43
N ILE A 21 11.44 8.34 13.41
CA ILE A 21 12.08 7.26 12.64
C ILE A 21 11.18 6.75 11.50
N GLY A 22 9.94 7.20 11.44
CA GLY A 22 9.04 6.90 10.35
C GLY A 22 7.69 7.56 10.50
N TRP A 23 6.92 7.49 9.44
CA TRP A 23 5.54 7.96 9.37
C TRP A 23 4.75 7.12 8.36
N ASN A 24 3.45 7.10 8.53
CA ASN A 24 2.53 6.41 7.61
C ASN A 24 1.29 7.29 7.42
N LEU A 25 0.91 7.54 6.17
CA LEU A 25 -0.30 8.25 5.79
C LEU A 25 -1.35 7.27 5.31
N CYS A 26 -2.44 7.22 6.02
CA CYS A 26 -3.61 6.42 5.70
C CYS A 26 -4.84 7.32 5.46
N TYR A 27 -5.87 6.76 4.85
CA TYR A 27 -7.18 7.38 4.69
C TYR A 27 -8.28 6.46 5.19
N GLU A 28 -9.20 7.01 5.97
CA GLU A 28 -10.46 6.35 6.27
C GLU A 28 -11.46 6.66 5.16
N HIS A 29 -11.92 5.64 4.45
CA HIS A 29 -12.93 5.81 3.41
C HIS A 29 -13.78 4.55 3.23
N GLY A 30 -15.11 4.70 3.20
CA GLY A 30 -16.04 3.60 2.95
C GLY A 30 -15.88 2.43 3.91
N GLY A 31 -15.61 2.69 5.21
CA GLY A 31 -15.40 1.67 6.23
C GLY A 31 -14.08 0.94 6.13
N LYS A 32 -13.10 1.51 5.42
CA LYS A 32 -11.77 0.93 5.21
C LYS A 32 -10.69 1.89 5.66
N LEU A 33 -9.57 1.35 6.14
CA LEU A 33 -8.31 2.07 6.30
C LEU A 33 -7.45 1.80 5.06
N ILE A 34 -7.14 2.84 4.29
CA ILE A 34 -6.36 2.75 3.06
C ILE A 34 -4.96 3.28 3.34
N ASP A 35 -3.95 2.40 3.36
CA ASP A 35 -2.55 2.77 3.47
C ASP A 35 -2.05 3.33 2.14
N LYS A 36 -1.61 4.57 2.15
CA LYS A 36 -1.27 5.29 0.93
C LYS A 36 0.21 5.52 0.77
N TYR A 37 0.86 6.04 1.80
CA TYR A 37 2.29 6.36 1.77
C TYR A 37 2.94 6.06 3.11
N VAL A 38 4.15 5.54 3.05
CA VAL A 38 4.97 5.30 4.22
C VAL A 38 6.38 5.84 3.99
N GLY A 39 6.97 6.42 5.02
CA GLY A 39 8.35 6.88 4.99
C GLY A 39 9.10 6.37 6.22
N PHE A 40 10.26 5.75 6.01
CA PHE A 40 11.10 5.19 7.07
C PHE A 40 12.51 5.73 7.02
N ALA A 41 13.07 6.06 8.19
CA ALA A 41 14.46 6.43 8.35
C ALA A 41 15.31 5.16 8.53
N TYR A 42 16.29 4.96 7.66
CA TYR A 42 17.23 3.85 7.79
C TYR A 42 18.55 4.35 8.41
N PRO A 43 19.25 3.49 9.22
CA PRO A 43 18.99 2.07 9.49
C PRO A 43 17.91 1.80 10.56
N GLN A 44 17.44 2.78 11.33
CA GLN A 44 16.57 2.62 12.50
C GLN A 44 15.30 1.83 12.19
N ALA A 45 14.73 2.02 11.01
CA ALA A 45 13.52 1.30 10.62
C ALA A 45 13.73 -0.23 10.59
N ARG A 46 14.91 -0.70 10.18
CA ARG A 46 15.25 -2.12 10.20
C ARG A 46 15.54 -2.62 11.60
N GLU A 47 16.30 -1.86 12.40
CA GLU A 47 16.66 -2.20 13.77
C GLU A 47 15.41 -2.41 14.65
N HIS A 48 14.34 -1.65 14.38
CA HIS A 48 13.09 -1.71 15.12
C HIS A 48 11.96 -2.44 14.39
N ASN A 49 12.23 -3.14 13.28
CA ASN A 49 11.23 -3.84 12.47
C ASN A 49 10.01 -2.95 12.12
N LEU A 50 10.25 -1.69 11.79
CA LEU A 50 9.23 -0.65 11.72
C LEU A 50 8.14 -0.95 10.67
N TYR A 51 8.47 -1.70 9.62
CA TYR A 51 7.49 -2.16 8.64
C TYR A 51 6.39 -3.01 9.29
N PHE A 52 6.78 -4.01 10.07
CA PHE A 52 5.82 -4.88 10.76
C PHE A 52 5.09 -4.15 11.89
N VAL A 53 5.78 -3.28 12.61
CA VAL A 53 5.18 -2.43 13.65
C VAL A 53 4.10 -1.54 13.04
N SER A 54 4.37 -0.88 11.91
CA SER A 54 3.38 -0.04 11.22
C SER A 54 2.19 -0.84 10.72
N TRP A 55 2.43 -2.03 10.18
CA TRP A 55 1.37 -2.94 9.75
C TRP A 55 0.42 -3.32 10.87
N MET A 56 0.99 -3.79 11.99
CA MET A 56 0.19 -4.18 13.17
C MET A 56 -0.55 -3.00 13.77
N HIS A 57 0.08 -1.82 13.80
CA HIS A 57 -0.54 -0.60 14.26
C HIS A 57 -1.75 -0.20 13.40
N ASN A 58 -1.63 -0.30 12.08
CA ASN A 58 -2.72 -0.01 11.15
C ASN A 58 -3.90 -0.99 11.33
N LEU A 59 -3.63 -2.27 11.54
CA LEU A 59 -4.65 -3.27 11.84
C LEU A 59 -5.37 -2.97 13.16
N ASP A 60 -4.62 -2.65 14.21
CA ASP A 60 -5.19 -2.34 15.52
C ASP A 60 -6.02 -1.06 15.48
N TYR A 61 -5.53 -0.04 14.80
CA TYR A 61 -6.28 1.19 14.56
C TYR A 61 -7.59 0.92 13.82
N ALA A 62 -7.55 0.16 12.72
CA ALA A 62 -8.73 -0.19 11.95
C ALA A 62 -9.76 -0.93 12.83
N ARG A 63 -9.30 -1.87 13.65
CA ARG A 63 -10.15 -2.60 14.61
C ARG A 63 -10.78 -1.67 15.65
N GLN A 64 -10.01 -0.77 16.25
CA GLN A 64 -10.50 0.18 17.26
C GLN A 64 -11.53 1.16 16.68
N ARG A 65 -11.39 1.52 15.42
CA ARG A 65 -12.30 2.41 14.68
C ARG A 65 -13.52 1.68 14.09
N GLY A 66 -13.62 0.35 14.25
CA GLY A 66 -14.69 -0.46 13.67
C GLY A 66 -14.64 -0.53 12.14
N LEU A 67 -13.45 -0.29 11.54
CA LEU A 67 -13.28 -0.42 10.10
C LEU A 67 -13.22 -1.89 9.72
N THR A 68 -13.81 -2.24 8.58
CA THR A 68 -13.98 -3.63 8.14
C THR A 68 -12.79 -4.17 7.39
N HIS A 69 -11.96 -3.29 6.80
CA HIS A 69 -10.82 -3.67 5.98
C HIS A 69 -9.62 -2.75 6.21
N TYR A 70 -8.43 -3.33 6.14
CA TYR A 70 -7.18 -2.62 5.96
C TYR A 70 -6.65 -2.89 4.55
N VAL A 71 -6.48 -1.84 3.74
CA VAL A 71 -6.00 -1.91 2.35
C VAL A 71 -4.54 -1.47 2.34
N ALA A 72 -3.65 -2.43 2.24
CA ALA A 72 -2.21 -2.25 2.46
C ALA A 72 -1.40 -1.79 1.23
N GLY A 73 -2.06 -1.25 0.21
CA GLY A 73 -1.41 -0.84 -1.03
C GLY A 73 -0.95 -2.01 -1.90
N TRP A 74 -0.22 -1.73 -2.97
CA TRP A 74 0.07 -2.68 -4.06
C TRP A 74 1.51 -3.20 -4.11
N THR A 75 2.44 -2.68 -3.30
CA THR A 75 3.84 -3.14 -3.24
C THR A 75 3.99 -4.39 -2.35
N ASP A 76 5.06 -5.15 -2.57
CA ASP A 76 5.49 -6.30 -1.74
C ASP A 76 4.38 -7.36 -1.50
N PRO A 77 3.82 -7.97 -2.55
CA PRO A 77 2.71 -8.92 -2.43
C PRO A 77 3.07 -10.15 -1.59
N GLU A 78 4.29 -10.66 -1.70
CA GLU A 78 4.75 -11.84 -0.96
C GLU A 78 4.73 -11.61 0.55
N VAL A 79 5.31 -10.49 1.01
CA VAL A 79 5.34 -10.15 2.45
C VAL A 79 3.93 -9.95 2.98
N LYS A 80 3.05 -9.31 2.20
CA LYS A 80 1.66 -9.07 2.58
C LYS A 80 0.85 -10.37 2.65
N SER A 81 1.05 -11.26 1.69
CA SER A 81 0.43 -12.59 1.71
C SER A 81 0.88 -13.39 2.94
N PHE A 82 2.18 -13.37 3.26
CA PHE A 82 2.71 -13.98 4.49
C PHE A 82 2.07 -13.39 5.77
N LEU A 83 1.75 -12.09 5.77
CA LEU A 83 1.03 -11.43 6.86
C LEU A 83 -0.50 -11.67 6.85
N GLY A 84 -0.99 -12.56 5.99
CA GLY A 84 -2.39 -12.94 5.92
C GLY A 84 -3.26 -11.99 5.07
N ALA A 85 -2.66 -11.12 4.25
CA ALA A 85 -3.43 -10.27 3.35
C ALA A 85 -4.03 -11.09 2.20
N ARG A 86 -5.31 -10.83 1.92
CA ARG A 86 -5.96 -11.34 0.70
C ARG A 86 -5.64 -10.43 -0.47
N MET A 87 -5.08 -10.99 -1.52
CA MET A 87 -4.73 -10.24 -2.71
C MET A 87 -5.96 -10.00 -3.60
N THR A 88 -6.07 -8.77 -4.11
CA THR A 88 -7.08 -8.38 -5.10
C THR A 88 -6.40 -7.60 -6.20
N PHE A 89 -6.76 -7.87 -7.45
CA PHE A 89 -6.18 -7.18 -8.59
C PHE A 89 -6.93 -5.90 -8.89
N THR A 90 -6.19 -4.81 -9.08
CA THR A 90 -6.71 -3.52 -9.50
C THR A 90 -6.27 -3.21 -10.92
N ARG A 91 -7.05 -2.41 -11.64
CA ARG A 91 -6.68 -1.94 -12.97
C ARG A 91 -6.31 -0.47 -12.91
N HIS A 92 -5.18 -0.13 -13.49
CA HIS A 92 -4.78 1.26 -13.70
C HIS A 92 -5.18 1.69 -15.11
N ALA A 93 -5.87 2.83 -15.22
CA ALA A 93 -6.22 3.43 -16.51
C ALA A 93 -5.35 4.67 -16.70
N VAL A 94 -4.63 4.72 -17.80
CA VAL A 94 -3.83 5.88 -18.21
C VAL A 94 -4.42 6.47 -19.47
N TYR A 95 -4.81 7.74 -19.41
CA TYR A 95 -5.27 8.49 -20.57
C TYR A 95 -4.14 9.39 -21.10
N ALA A 96 -3.70 9.13 -22.31
CA ALA A 96 -2.75 9.99 -22.99
C ALA A 96 -3.48 10.87 -24.03
N ARG A 97 -3.36 12.19 -23.92
CA ARG A 97 -3.96 13.15 -24.86
C ARG A 97 -3.33 13.05 -26.25
N ASN A 98 -2.02 12.80 -26.32
CA ASN A 98 -1.29 12.65 -27.56
C ASN A 98 -1.59 11.28 -28.20
N PRO A 99 -2.07 11.19 -29.46
CA PRO A 99 -2.41 9.93 -30.11
C PRO A 99 -1.21 9.01 -30.37
N LEU A 100 -0.03 9.57 -30.64
CA LEU A 100 1.19 8.80 -30.82
C LEU A 100 1.64 8.14 -29.52
N LEU A 101 1.59 8.89 -28.41
CA LEU A 101 1.90 8.37 -27.08
C LEU A 101 0.89 7.28 -26.67
N ARG A 102 -0.39 7.45 -27.01
CA ARG A 102 -1.44 6.45 -26.77
C ARG A 102 -1.16 5.15 -27.51
N MET A 103 -0.76 5.24 -28.77
CA MET A 103 -0.40 4.07 -29.58
C MET A 103 0.83 3.35 -29.00
N LEU A 104 1.85 4.10 -28.58
CA LEU A 104 3.05 3.56 -27.95
C LEU A 104 2.72 2.86 -26.62
N LEU A 105 1.93 3.50 -25.76
CA LEU A 105 1.50 2.92 -24.49
C LEU A 105 0.66 1.64 -24.66
N ARG A 106 -0.18 1.58 -25.70
CA ARG A 106 -0.92 0.34 -26.02
C ARG A 106 0.00 -0.81 -26.43
N ARG A 107 1.09 -0.52 -27.16
CA ARG A 107 2.08 -1.54 -27.56
C ARG A 107 2.95 -2.00 -26.39
N LEU A 108 3.29 -1.11 -25.48
CA LEU A 108 4.17 -1.38 -24.36
C LEU A 108 3.42 -1.82 -23.10
N GLY A 109 2.09 -1.65 -23.07
CA GLY A 109 1.27 -1.89 -21.87
C GLY A 109 1.45 -3.29 -21.27
N GLY A 110 1.59 -4.30 -22.11
CA GLY A 110 1.80 -5.68 -21.64
C GLY A 110 3.14 -5.93 -20.91
N HIS A 111 4.14 -5.04 -21.09
CA HIS A 111 5.44 -5.17 -20.41
C HIS A 111 5.44 -4.59 -18.99
N PHE A 112 4.42 -3.81 -18.63
CA PHE A 112 4.32 -3.16 -17.32
C PHE A 112 3.38 -3.89 -16.35
N GLU A 113 2.85 -5.05 -16.75
CA GLU A 113 1.93 -5.84 -15.92
C GLU A 113 2.72 -6.87 -15.07
N SER A 114 3.50 -6.38 -14.10
CA SER A 114 4.20 -7.23 -13.11
C SER A 114 3.24 -8.14 -12.31
N ASP A 115 2.01 -7.68 -12.11
CA ASP A 115 0.99 -8.41 -11.34
C ASP A 115 0.53 -9.71 -12.03
N ARG A 116 0.57 -9.75 -13.37
CA ARG A 116 0.27 -11.00 -14.12
C ARG A 116 1.34 -12.06 -13.92
N GLN A 117 2.60 -11.66 -13.81
CA GLN A 117 3.70 -12.61 -13.57
C GLN A 117 3.58 -13.23 -12.18
N TRP A 118 3.25 -12.40 -11.18
CA TRP A 118 3.03 -12.89 -9.82
C TRP A 118 1.80 -13.82 -9.74
N GLN A 119 0.71 -13.48 -10.41
CA GLN A 119 -0.51 -14.30 -10.46
C GLN A 119 -0.22 -15.69 -11.06
N ALA A 120 0.47 -15.74 -12.19
CA ALA A 120 0.84 -16.99 -12.85
C ALA A 120 1.76 -17.87 -11.96
N THR A 121 2.64 -17.25 -11.17
CA THR A 121 3.53 -17.97 -10.24
C THR A 121 2.75 -18.54 -9.06
N THR A 122 1.76 -17.81 -8.56
CA THR A 122 0.94 -18.26 -7.41
C THR A 122 0.01 -19.39 -7.79
N GLU A 123 -0.63 -19.33 -8.97
CA GLU A 123 -1.48 -20.40 -9.49
C GLU A 123 -0.70 -21.69 -9.76
N ALA A 124 0.56 -21.59 -10.19
CA ALA A 124 1.43 -22.75 -10.42
C ALA A 124 1.97 -23.40 -9.12
N THR A 125 1.83 -22.75 -7.98
CA THR A 125 2.31 -23.27 -6.67
C THR A 125 1.18 -23.96 -5.89
N ASP A 126 -0.07 -23.68 -6.25
CA ASP A 126 -1.27 -24.26 -5.62
C ASP A 126 -1.74 -25.56 -6.31
N GLU A 127 -1.05 -26.04 -7.38
CA GLU A 127 -1.21 -27.36 -8.00
C GLU A 127 -0.13 -28.35 -7.49
#